data_d6063a86ec5f5e1eec008b28cab7d82b
#
_entry.id   d6063a86ec5f5e1eec008b28cab7d82b
#
_cell.length_a   1.000
_cell.length_b   1.000
_cell.length_c   1.000
_cell.angle_alpha   90.00
_cell.angle_beta   90.00
_cell.angle_gamma   90.00
#
_symmetry.space_group_name_H-M   'P 1'
#
loop_
_entity.id
_entity.type
_entity.pdbx_description
1 polymer ?
#
loop_
_entity_poly.entity_id
_entity_poly.type
_entity_poly.pdbx_seq_one_letter_code
_entity_poly.pdbx_strand_id
1 'polypeptide(L)'
;MKKLIMFVACAMLAAYTQAATVGWSMAGANAIAGSKYMFFVEGQNGAASVATITALLDAGTDVSSYAFGSGTIAATGLGTIAAGASGKTLDAGTYTGFFVLFDSATLTANETKYAVVAGAASLTKTIGPTTASVTFGAGSVAGVAGNTANWATYGAIPEPTSGLLMLVGLGALALRRRRA
;
A
#
# COMPACT_ATOMS: atom_id res chain seq x y z
N MET A 1 -15.47 20.35 -49.09
CA MET A 1 -14.80 19.04 -48.86
C MET A 1 -13.59 19.13 -47.92
N LYS A 2 -12.64 20.08 -48.05
CA LYS A 2 -11.46 20.21 -47.17
C LYS A 2 -11.81 20.40 -45.67
N LYS A 3 -12.88 21.16 -45.34
CA LYS A 3 -13.28 21.39 -43.95
C LYS A 3 -13.93 20.15 -43.29
N LEU A 4 -14.58 19.29 -44.06
CA LEU A 4 -15.17 18.04 -43.55
C LEU A 4 -14.10 17.00 -43.20
N ILE A 5 -13.03 16.93 -44.02
CA ILE A 5 -11.89 16.02 -43.78
C ILE A 5 -11.14 16.40 -42.50
N MET A 6 -11.00 17.70 -42.21
CA MET A 6 -10.34 18.19 -40.99
C MET A 6 -11.13 17.89 -39.74
N PHE A 7 -12.48 17.93 -39.81
CA PHE A 7 -13.35 17.59 -38.69
C PHE A 7 -13.34 16.09 -38.36
N VAL A 8 -13.31 15.22 -39.37
CA VAL A 8 -13.18 13.77 -39.23
C VAL A 8 -11.84 13.39 -38.63
N ALA A 9 -10.75 14.05 -39.07
CA ALA A 9 -9.40 13.81 -38.53
C ALA A 9 -9.29 14.23 -37.05
N CYS A 10 -9.88 15.38 -36.65
CA CYS A 10 -9.94 15.78 -35.24
C CYS A 10 -10.81 14.84 -34.39
N ALA A 11 -11.91 14.33 -34.93
CA ALA A 11 -12.77 13.37 -34.21
C ALA A 11 -12.09 12.01 -34.03
N MET A 12 -11.23 11.60 -34.96
CA MET A 12 -10.45 10.35 -34.81
C MET A 12 -9.28 10.46 -33.84
N LEU A 13 -8.69 11.66 -33.64
CA LEU A 13 -7.64 11.85 -32.63
C LEU A 13 -8.19 11.92 -31.18
N ALA A 14 -9.47 12.22 -30.99
CA ALA A 14 -10.08 12.28 -29.66
C ALA A 14 -10.50 10.91 -29.07
N ALA A 15 -10.27 9.81 -29.81
CA ALA A 15 -10.96 8.53 -29.53
C ALA A 15 -10.09 7.45 -28.87
N TYR A 16 -8.88 7.68 -28.44
CA TYR A 16 -8.03 6.60 -27.91
C TYR A 16 -7.30 6.91 -26.61
N THR A 17 -8.04 7.30 -25.58
CA THR A 17 -7.54 7.16 -24.22
C THR A 17 -8.20 5.93 -23.60
N GLN A 18 -7.61 4.77 -23.78
CA GLN A 18 -8.06 3.57 -23.13
C GLN A 18 -7.42 3.51 -21.73
N ALA A 19 -8.26 3.46 -20.70
CA ALA A 19 -7.76 3.22 -19.35
C ALA A 19 -7.28 1.76 -19.22
N ALA A 20 -6.06 1.59 -18.69
CA ALA A 20 -5.45 0.28 -18.54
C ALA A 20 -5.98 -0.45 -17.31
N THR A 21 -6.31 -1.72 -17.46
CA THR A 21 -6.62 -2.59 -16.31
C THR A 21 -5.35 -2.85 -15.50
N VAL A 22 -5.49 -2.87 -14.18
CA VAL A 22 -4.37 -2.99 -13.24
C VAL A 22 -4.23 -4.41 -12.73
N GLY A 23 -3.08 -5.00 -12.97
CA GLY A 23 -2.65 -6.24 -12.35
C GLY A 23 -1.43 -6.03 -11.46
N TRP A 24 -1.15 -7.01 -10.62
CA TRP A 24 0.04 -7.01 -9.76
C TRP A 24 0.58 -8.42 -9.55
N SER A 25 1.87 -8.49 -9.23
CA SER A 25 2.54 -9.74 -8.86
C SER A 25 3.69 -9.49 -7.90
N MET A 26 3.96 -10.43 -7.01
CA MET A 26 5.16 -10.47 -6.20
C MET A 26 5.67 -11.89 -6.07
N ALA A 27 6.97 -12.04 -5.89
CA ALA A 27 7.65 -13.32 -5.71
C ALA A 27 8.51 -13.26 -4.45
N GLY A 28 8.97 -14.39 -3.98
CA GLY A 28 10.03 -14.48 -2.97
C GLY A 28 9.74 -15.40 -1.81
N ALA A 29 10.81 -15.77 -1.14
CA ALA A 29 10.80 -16.51 0.12
C ALA A 29 10.52 -15.56 1.30
N ASN A 30 10.29 -16.15 2.47
CA ASN A 30 10.11 -15.49 3.77
C ASN A 30 8.79 -14.70 3.96
N ALA A 31 7.94 -14.57 2.95
CA ALA A 31 6.58 -14.14 3.19
C ALA A 31 5.80 -15.27 3.90
N ILE A 32 4.86 -14.91 4.76
CA ILE A 32 4.13 -15.89 5.56
C ILE A 32 2.96 -16.44 4.74
N ALA A 33 2.98 -17.74 4.44
CA ALA A 33 1.91 -18.38 3.69
C ALA A 33 0.57 -18.26 4.43
N GLY A 34 -0.50 -17.98 3.70
CA GLY A 34 -1.84 -17.77 4.25
C GLY A 34 -2.07 -16.38 4.84
N SER A 35 -1.05 -15.55 5.00
CA SER A 35 -1.21 -14.18 5.47
C SER A 35 -1.78 -13.26 4.39
N LYS A 36 -2.35 -12.14 4.81
CA LYS A 36 -2.95 -11.13 3.94
C LYS A 36 -1.89 -10.26 3.28
N TYR A 37 -2.16 -9.81 2.08
CA TYR A 37 -1.46 -8.69 1.45
C TYR A 37 -2.45 -7.71 0.84
N MET A 38 -2.01 -6.46 0.64
CA MET A 38 -2.73 -5.43 -0.08
C MET A 38 -1.82 -4.75 -1.09
N PHE A 39 -2.36 -4.40 -2.26
CA PHE A 39 -1.66 -3.65 -3.30
C PHE A 39 -2.28 -2.26 -3.44
N PHE A 40 -1.43 -1.25 -3.52
CA PHE A 40 -1.79 0.17 -3.63
C PHE A 40 -1.10 0.82 -4.83
N VAL A 41 -1.70 1.90 -5.34
CA VAL A 41 -1.08 2.79 -6.33
C VAL A 41 -1.09 4.20 -5.76
N GLU A 42 0.06 4.83 -5.70
CA GLU A 42 0.23 6.17 -5.13
C GLU A 42 -0.65 7.21 -5.83
N GLY A 43 -1.22 8.12 -5.06
CA GLY A 43 -2.10 9.17 -5.55
C GLY A 43 -3.48 8.72 -6.01
N GLN A 44 -3.79 7.43 -5.89
CA GLN A 44 -5.07 6.85 -6.32
C GLN A 44 -5.92 6.42 -5.12
N ASN A 45 -7.24 6.26 -5.33
CA ASN A 45 -8.19 5.78 -4.31
C ASN A 45 -8.11 6.55 -2.97
N GLY A 46 -8.16 7.86 -3.00
CA GLY A 46 -8.10 8.68 -1.79
C GLY A 46 -6.69 9.14 -1.42
N ALA A 47 -5.83 9.35 -2.44
CA ALA A 47 -4.46 9.83 -2.30
C ALA A 47 -3.57 8.89 -1.47
N ALA A 48 -3.72 7.59 -1.66
CA ALA A 48 -2.86 6.60 -1.03
C ALA A 48 -1.37 6.90 -1.33
N SER A 49 -0.59 7.07 -0.28
CA SER A 49 0.87 7.12 -0.32
C SER A 49 1.41 6.15 0.71
N VAL A 50 2.67 5.75 0.58
CA VAL A 50 3.31 4.90 1.59
C VAL A 50 3.16 5.52 2.99
N ALA A 51 3.45 6.81 3.14
CA ALA A 51 3.35 7.51 4.42
C ALA A 51 1.92 7.54 4.97
N THR A 52 0.92 7.86 4.11
CA THR A 52 -0.49 7.90 4.54
C THR A 52 -0.98 6.53 4.97
N ILE A 53 -0.71 5.50 4.18
CA ILE A 53 -1.13 4.12 4.51
C ILE A 53 -0.45 3.62 5.78
N THR A 54 0.86 3.89 5.94
CA THR A 54 1.60 3.54 7.16
C THR A 54 0.98 4.20 8.40
N ALA A 55 0.70 5.50 8.35
CA ALA A 55 0.09 6.22 9.48
C ALA A 55 -1.31 5.67 9.84
N LEU A 56 -2.11 5.28 8.85
CA LEU A 56 -3.41 4.65 9.08
C LEU A 56 -3.27 3.26 9.69
N LEU A 57 -2.30 2.46 9.24
CA LEU A 57 -2.01 1.14 9.80
C LEU A 57 -1.49 1.23 11.24
N ASP A 58 -0.62 2.19 11.54
CA ASP A 58 -0.15 2.47 12.90
C ASP A 58 -1.30 2.87 13.84
N ALA A 59 -2.30 3.59 13.30
CA ALA A 59 -3.52 3.93 14.03
C ALA A 59 -4.55 2.78 14.11
N GLY A 60 -4.28 1.61 13.54
CA GLY A 60 -5.22 0.48 13.50
C GLY A 60 -6.43 0.71 12.61
N THR A 61 -6.32 1.59 11.62
CA THR A 61 -7.40 1.90 10.69
C THR A 61 -7.41 0.89 9.54
N ASP A 62 -8.58 0.42 9.12
CA ASP A 62 -8.72 -0.41 7.93
C ASP A 62 -8.42 0.41 6.67
N VAL A 63 -7.43 -0.03 5.92
CA VAL A 63 -6.97 0.61 4.68
C VAL A 63 -7.46 -0.09 3.40
N SER A 64 -8.36 -1.05 3.53
CA SER A 64 -8.83 -1.86 2.39
C SER A 64 -9.51 -1.03 1.30
N SER A 65 -10.16 0.08 1.65
CA SER A 65 -10.80 1.00 0.70
C SER A 65 -9.81 1.73 -0.21
N TYR A 66 -8.58 1.94 0.24
CA TYR A 66 -7.50 2.56 -0.53
C TYR A 66 -6.81 1.58 -1.47
N ALA A 67 -6.92 0.27 -1.22
CA ALA A 67 -6.24 -0.74 -2.00
C ALA A 67 -6.84 -0.89 -3.41
N PHE A 68 -5.98 -1.14 -4.39
CA PHE A 68 -6.37 -1.62 -5.71
C PHE A 68 -6.80 -3.07 -5.67
N GLY A 69 -6.23 -3.84 -4.76
CA GLY A 69 -6.64 -5.19 -4.49
C GLY A 69 -5.93 -5.79 -3.29
N SER A 70 -6.42 -6.93 -2.87
CA SER A 70 -5.89 -7.68 -1.75
C SER A 70 -6.05 -9.18 -1.99
N GLY A 71 -5.35 -9.98 -1.23
CA GLY A 71 -5.45 -11.43 -1.27
C GLY A 71 -4.63 -12.07 -0.16
N THR A 72 -4.47 -13.38 -0.27
CA THR A 72 -3.64 -14.19 0.61
C THR A 72 -2.35 -14.59 -0.09
N ILE A 73 -1.26 -14.61 0.66
CA ILE A 73 0.04 -15.10 0.17
C ILE A 73 -0.07 -16.61 0.00
N ALA A 74 0.24 -17.08 -1.21
CA ALA A 74 0.32 -18.50 -1.51
C ALA A 74 1.51 -19.14 -0.77
N ALA A 75 1.63 -20.46 -0.88
CA ALA A 75 2.76 -21.18 -0.30
C ALA A 75 4.10 -20.57 -0.73
N THR A 76 4.99 -20.32 0.24
CA THR A 76 6.27 -19.67 0.02
C THR A 76 7.22 -20.53 -0.81
N GLY A 77 7.91 -19.91 -1.75
CA GLY A 77 8.89 -20.55 -2.63
C GLY A 77 9.60 -19.53 -3.50
N LEU A 78 10.37 -20.00 -4.48
CA LEU A 78 11.09 -19.14 -5.43
C LEU A 78 10.19 -18.55 -6.55
N GLY A 79 8.91 -18.92 -6.57
CA GLY A 79 7.94 -18.47 -7.58
C GLY A 79 7.10 -17.27 -7.15
N THR A 80 6.04 -17.02 -7.91
CA THR A 80 5.03 -16.01 -7.60
C THR A 80 4.26 -16.43 -6.35
N ILE A 81 4.33 -15.62 -5.31
CA ILE A 81 3.67 -15.85 -4.02
C ILE A 81 2.33 -15.14 -3.92
N ALA A 82 2.13 -14.12 -4.73
CA ALA A 82 0.87 -13.41 -4.86
C ALA A 82 0.75 -12.78 -6.24
N ALA A 83 -0.42 -12.87 -6.82
CA ALA A 83 -0.77 -12.18 -8.05
C ALA A 83 -2.27 -11.89 -8.05
N GLY A 84 -2.67 -10.87 -8.78
CA GLY A 84 -4.06 -10.51 -8.91
C GLY A 84 -4.29 -9.46 -10.00
N ALA A 85 -5.55 -9.20 -10.27
CA ALA A 85 -5.99 -8.12 -11.12
C ALA A 85 -7.14 -7.39 -10.45
N SER A 86 -7.16 -6.08 -10.63
CA SER A 86 -8.24 -5.22 -10.18
C SER A 86 -9.24 -4.99 -11.31
N GLY A 87 -10.52 -4.84 -10.95
CA GLY A 87 -11.51 -4.23 -11.85
C GLY A 87 -11.33 -2.73 -12.04
N LYS A 88 -10.40 -2.12 -11.30
CA LYS A 88 -10.05 -0.68 -11.41
C LYS A 88 -9.09 -0.46 -12.56
N THR A 89 -9.17 0.72 -13.15
CA THR A 89 -8.34 1.13 -14.29
C THR A 89 -7.53 2.37 -13.95
N LEU A 90 -6.45 2.59 -14.70
CA LEU A 90 -5.63 3.79 -14.64
C LEU A 90 -5.57 4.41 -16.03
N ASP A 91 -5.68 5.72 -16.10
CA ASP A 91 -5.50 6.51 -17.32
C ASP A 91 -4.03 6.53 -17.76
N ALA A 92 -3.75 7.14 -18.91
CA ALA A 92 -2.37 7.36 -19.36
C ALA A 92 -1.61 8.23 -18.35
N GLY A 93 -0.43 7.80 -17.95
CA GLY A 93 0.39 8.47 -16.94
C GLY A 93 1.47 7.57 -16.36
N THR A 94 2.27 8.10 -15.45
CA THR A 94 3.27 7.33 -14.71
C THR A 94 2.80 7.13 -13.28
N TYR A 95 2.80 5.90 -12.81
CA TYR A 95 2.29 5.50 -11.51
C TYR A 95 3.30 4.64 -10.77
N THR A 96 3.33 4.79 -9.46
CA THR A 96 4.15 3.96 -8.56
C THR A 96 3.22 3.13 -7.68
N GLY A 97 3.43 1.83 -7.67
CA GLY A 97 2.72 0.91 -6.79
C GLY A 97 3.55 0.55 -5.56
N PHE A 98 2.87 0.03 -4.54
CA PHE A 98 3.51 -0.58 -3.37
C PHE A 98 2.61 -1.66 -2.78
N PHE A 99 3.22 -2.57 -2.02
CA PHE A 99 2.50 -3.61 -1.30
C PHE A 99 2.63 -3.40 0.20
N VAL A 100 1.60 -3.83 0.92
CA VAL A 100 1.64 -4.06 2.36
C VAL A 100 1.45 -5.55 2.58
N LEU A 101 2.38 -6.16 3.27
CA LEU A 101 2.35 -7.55 3.69
C LEU A 101 1.96 -7.59 5.16
N PHE A 102 1.17 -8.57 5.55
CA PHE A 102 0.80 -8.82 6.94
C PHE A 102 1.36 -10.18 7.37
N ASP A 103 1.53 -10.39 8.65
CA ASP A 103 1.92 -11.67 9.22
C ASP A 103 0.71 -12.56 9.55
N SER A 104 -0.50 -12.05 9.36
CA SER A 104 -1.77 -12.74 9.63
C SER A 104 -2.77 -12.55 8.49
N ALA A 105 -3.72 -13.46 8.37
CA ALA A 105 -4.87 -13.34 7.48
C ALA A 105 -5.93 -12.35 8.02
N THR A 106 -6.00 -12.21 9.35
CA THR A 106 -6.92 -11.32 10.07
C THR A 106 -6.12 -10.19 10.71
N LEU A 107 -6.59 -8.95 10.55
CA LEU A 107 -5.93 -7.79 11.13
C LEU A 107 -6.46 -7.56 12.56
N THR A 108 -5.60 -7.78 13.53
CA THR A 108 -5.89 -7.53 14.95
C THR A 108 -4.93 -6.47 15.48
N ALA A 109 -5.46 -5.39 16.03
CA ALA A 109 -4.64 -4.32 16.58
C ALA A 109 -3.73 -4.83 17.71
N ASN A 110 -2.51 -4.34 17.76
CA ASN A 110 -1.43 -4.72 18.69
C ASN A 110 -0.89 -6.16 18.54
N GLU A 111 -1.48 -6.98 17.67
CA GLU A 111 -1.04 -8.38 17.45
C GLU A 111 -0.47 -8.56 16.06
N THR A 112 -1.19 -8.10 15.02
CA THR A 112 -0.77 -8.22 13.63
C THR A 112 0.39 -7.28 13.34
N LYS A 113 1.40 -7.80 12.64
CA LYS A 113 2.49 -7.00 12.10
C LYS A 113 2.32 -6.79 10.60
N TYR A 114 2.86 -5.69 10.11
CA TYR A 114 2.87 -5.38 8.68
C TYR A 114 4.24 -4.90 8.22
N ALA A 115 4.54 -5.12 6.94
CA ALA A 115 5.75 -4.61 6.29
C ALA A 115 5.39 -4.01 4.94
N VAL A 116 6.04 -2.90 4.57
CA VAL A 116 5.80 -2.20 3.30
C VAL A 116 6.89 -2.54 2.30
N VAL A 117 6.48 -2.93 1.10
CA VAL A 117 7.35 -3.18 -0.05
C VAL A 117 7.14 -2.07 -1.07
N ALA A 118 8.09 -1.17 -1.14
CA ALA A 118 8.08 0.00 -2.02
C ALA A 118 9.45 0.22 -2.66
N GLY A 119 9.54 1.16 -3.62
CA GLY A 119 10.80 1.62 -4.19
C GLY A 119 11.45 0.70 -5.24
N ALA A 120 10.90 -0.47 -5.53
CA ALA A 120 11.39 -1.28 -6.63
C ALA A 120 11.07 -0.63 -7.99
N ALA A 121 12.02 -0.59 -8.91
CA ALA A 121 11.84 -0.01 -10.24
C ALA A 121 10.68 -0.66 -11.02
N SER A 122 10.44 -1.95 -10.78
CA SER A 122 9.33 -2.70 -11.39
C SER A 122 7.95 -2.30 -10.87
N LEU A 123 7.87 -1.55 -9.76
CA LEU A 123 6.66 -0.96 -9.21
C LEU A 123 6.31 0.39 -9.81
N THR A 124 7.21 1.00 -10.60
CA THR A 124 6.88 2.21 -11.37
C THR A 124 6.56 1.83 -12.80
N LYS A 125 5.39 2.25 -13.29
CA LYS A 125 4.89 1.93 -14.61
C LYS A 125 4.39 3.18 -15.32
N THR A 126 4.76 3.30 -16.60
CA THR A 126 4.20 4.31 -17.49
C THR A 126 3.14 3.66 -18.39
N ILE A 127 1.94 4.21 -18.33
CA ILE A 127 0.77 3.77 -19.11
C ILE A 127 0.63 4.72 -20.28
N GLY A 128 0.72 4.19 -21.49
CA GLY A 128 0.44 4.94 -22.71
C GLY A 128 -1.05 4.99 -23.02
N PRO A 129 -1.47 5.88 -23.95
CA PRO A 129 -2.90 6.08 -24.27
C PRO A 129 -3.57 4.86 -24.90
N THR A 130 -2.80 3.88 -25.37
CA THR A 130 -3.30 2.63 -25.99
C THR A 130 -3.01 1.39 -25.16
N THR A 131 -2.52 1.56 -23.93
CA THR A 131 -2.19 0.44 -23.04
C THR A 131 -3.48 -0.17 -22.47
N ALA A 132 -3.77 -1.42 -22.82
CA ALA A 132 -4.98 -2.11 -22.35
C ALA A 132 -4.83 -2.66 -20.93
N SER A 133 -3.61 -3.03 -20.52
CA SER A 133 -3.33 -3.57 -19.18
C SER A 133 -1.91 -3.26 -18.73
N VAL A 134 -1.72 -3.14 -17.43
CA VAL A 134 -0.43 -2.93 -16.79
C VAL A 134 -0.30 -3.84 -15.58
N THR A 135 0.87 -4.45 -15.40
CA THR A 135 1.16 -5.28 -14.22
C THR A 135 2.31 -4.66 -13.44
N PHE A 136 2.04 -4.35 -12.17
CA PHE A 136 3.04 -3.90 -11.21
C PHE A 136 3.68 -5.12 -10.55
N GLY A 137 5.00 -5.19 -10.52
CA GLY A 137 5.72 -6.32 -9.96
C GLY A 137 6.70 -5.90 -8.89
N ALA A 138 6.56 -6.42 -7.67
CA ALA A 138 7.54 -6.17 -6.62
C ALA A 138 8.84 -6.99 -6.80
N GLY A 139 8.83 -7.96 -7.72
CA GLY A 139 9.93 -8.91 -7.80
C GLY A 139 10.02 -9.72 -6.51
N SER A 140 11.24 -9.92 -5.99
CA SER A 140 11.44 -10.64 -4.74
C SER A 140 11.21 -9.74 -3.53
N VAL A 141 10.29 -10.13 -2.66
CA VAL A 141 10.02 -9.46 -1.37
C VAL A 141 10.83 -10.05 -0.21
N ALA A 142 11.70 -11.02 -0.48
CA ALA A 142 12.45 -11.77 0.53
C ALA A 142 13.27 -10.87 1.47
N GLY A 143 13.86 -9.79 0.93
CA GLY A 143 14.65 -8.84 1.73
C GLY A 143 13.80 -8.02 2.70
N VAL A 144 12.55 -7.76 2.39
CA VAL A 144 11.61 -7.05 3.26
C VAL A 144 10.96 -8.02 4.24
N ALA A 145 10.38 -9.09 3.73
CA ALA A 145 9.66 -10.08 4.54
C ALA A 145 10.55 -10.85 5.51
N GLY A 146 11.80 -11.12 5.15
CA GLY A 146 12.77 -11.83 5.98
C GLY A 146 13.47 -10.99 7.05
N ASN A 147 13.30 -9.67 7.05
CA ASN A 147 13.95 -8.80 8.02
C ASN A 147 12.91 -8.28 9.02
N THR A 148 13.00 -8.75 10.27
CA THR A 148 12.07 -8.38 11.35
C THR A 148 12.07 -6.89 11.67
N ALA A 149 13.15 -6.16 11.37
CA ALA A 149 13.24 -4.71 11.54
C ALA A 149 12.31 -3.92 10.58
N ASN A 150 11.87 -4.55 9.48
CA ASN A 150 10.93 -3.93 8.53
C ASN A 150 9.45 -4.08 8.94
N TRP A 151 9.18 -4.84 10.00
CA TRP A 151 7.83 -5.11 10.45
C TRP A 151 7.41 -4.16 11.57
N ALA A 152 6.35 -3.38 11.32
CA ALA A 152 5.68 -2.54 12.31
C ALA A 152 4.44 -3.26 12.87
N THR A 153 3.93 -2.80 13.98
CA THR A 153 2.72 -3.36 14.60
C THR A 153 1.50 -2.58 14.14
N TYR A 154 0.51 -3.27 13.61
CA TYR A 154 -0.79 -2.71 13.23
C TYR A 154 -1.55 -2.25 14.47
N GLY A 155 -2.02 -0.99 14.47
CA GLY A 155 -2.74 -0.43 15.60
C GLY A 155 -1.89 -0.34 16.86
N ALA A 156 -0.58 -0.12 16.72
CA ALA A 156 0.28 0.12 17.87
C ALA A 156 -0.26 1.34 18.61
N ILE A 157 -0.96 1.10 19.70
CA ILE A 157 -1.39 2.18 20.60
C ILE A 157 -0.09 2.83 21.08
N PRO A 158 0.17 4.13 20.76
CA PRO A 158 1.27 4.83 21.40
C PRO A 158 1.10 4.62 22.89
N GLU A 159 2.09 4.01 23.54
CA GLU A 159 2.03 3.83 24.99
C GLU A 159 1.59 5.17 25.59
N PRO A 160 0.46 5.23 26.31
CA PRO A 160 0.05 6.46 26.96
C PRO A 160 1.28 6.88 27.72
N THR A 161 1.81 8.03 27.38
CA THR A 161 3.09 8.53 27.83
C THR A 161 3.19 8.29 29.35
N SER A 162 3.66 7.10 29.74
CA SER A 162 3.97 6.73 31.13
C SER A 162 4.84 7.83 31.72
N GLY A 163 5.66 8.46 30.86
CA GLY A 163 6.40 9.67 31.18
C GLY A 163 5.53 10.88 31.50
N LEU A 164 4.45 11.14 30.77
CA LEU A 164 3.54 12.25 31.08
C LEU A 164 2.73 11.99 32.33
N LEU A 165 2.27 10.76 32.53
CA LEU A 165 1.57 10.34 33.75
C LEU A 165 2.50 10.40 34.97
N MET A 166 3.76 9.97 34.78
CA MET A 166 4.81 10.07 35.81
C MET A 166 5.14 11.53 36.13
N LEU A 167 5.23 12.39 35.10
CA LEU A 167 5.48 13.83 35.28
C LEU A 167 4.30 14.52 35.97
N VAL A 168 3.07 14.20 35.59
CA VAL A 168 1.84 14.70 36.26
C VAL A 168 1.77 14.20 37.71
N GLY A 169 2.10 12.91 37.94
CA GLY A 169 2.15 12.32 39.28
C GLY A 169 3.21 12.97 40.18
N LEU A 170 4.42 13.17 39.66
CA LEU A 170 5.50 13.86 40.38
C LEU A 170 5.16 15.33 40.62
N GLY A 171 4.53 16.03 39.67
CA GLY A 171 4.06 17.39 39.82
C GLY A 171 2.99 17.51 40.92
N ALA A 172 2.04 16.60 40.97
CA ALA A 172 1.02 16.54 42.01
C ALA A 172 1.62 16.27 43.41
N LEU A 173 2.62 15.40 43.50
CA LEU A 173 3.35 15.11 44.74
C LEU A 173 4.15 16.32 45.22
N ALA A 174 4.81 17.03 44.29
CA ALA A 174 5.57 18.24 44.61
C ALA A 174 4.67 19.40 45.12
N LEU A 175 3.48 19.54 44.52
CA LEU A 175 2.46 20.52 44.98
C LEU A 175 1.90 20.17 46.34
N ARG A 176 1.67 18.88 46.62
CA ARG A 176 1.23 18.44 47.95
C ARG A 176 2.25 18.70 49.05
N ARG A 177 3.54 18.54 48.74
CA ARG A 177 4.64 18.76 49.68
C ARG A 177 4.84 20.26 50.03
N ARG A 178 4.42 21.18 49.14
CA ARG A 178 4.47 22.63 49.41
C ARG A 178 3.30 23.13 50.25
N ARG A 179 2.24 22.33 50.46
CA ARG A 179 1.05 22.71 51.24
C ARG A 179 1.04 22.09 52.64
N ALA A 180 2.01 21.26 52.95
CA ALA A 180 2.27 20.69 54.30
C ALA A 180 3.46 21.44 54.93
#